data_86ebc674eaa61a7e96001a9b677c4fc0
#
_entry.id   86ebc674eaa61a7e96001a9b677c4fc0
#
_cell.length_a   1.000
_cell.length_b   1.000
_cell.length_c   1.000
_cell.angle_alpha   90.00
_cell.angle_beta   90.00
_cell.angle_gamma   90.00
#
_symmetry.space_group_name_H-M   'P 1'
#
loop_
_entity.id
_entity.type
_entity.pdbx_description
1 polymer ?
#
loop_
_entity_poly.entity_id
_entity_poly.type
_entity_poly.pdbx_seq_one_letter_code
_entity_poly.pdbx_strand_id
1 'polypeptide(L)'
;MGFDRICSLICVYAIVVVVFSSPAEVTAGDIVHEDDLAPKKPGCENDFVLVKIQTWVDGIENAEFVGVGARFGTTIVSKEKNAQQTHLTRSNPRDCCSPSINKLAGDVIMVDRGKCKFTTKANIAEAAGASAVLIINNQKELYKMVCEPNETDLDIKIPAVMLPQDAGASLEKMLSNSSSGKLPSS
;
A
#
# COMPACT_ATOMS: atom_id res chain seq x y z
N MET A 1 -35.80 -18.73 -83.55
CA MET A 1 -34.59 -19.23 -82.92
C MET A 1 -34.09 -18.14 -82.04
N GLY A 2 -34.50 -18.14 -80.78
CA GLY A 2 -34.15 -17.18 -79.77
C GLY A 2 -33.25 -17.87 -78.77
N PHE A 3 -32.12 -17.28 -78.45
CA PHE A 3 -31.27 -17.68 -77.34
C PHE A 3 -31.45 -16.70 -76.27
N ASP A 4 -32.17 -17.11 -75.23
CA ASP A 4 -32.29 -16.41 -74.00
C ASP A 4 -30.97 -16.48 -73.20
N ARG A 5 -30.35 -15.34 -73.03
CA ARG A 5 -29.23 -15.20 -72.08
C ARG A 5 -29.79 -14.90 -70.71
N ILE A 6 -29.78 -15.92 -69.87
CA ILE A 6 -30.03 -15.79 -68.48
C ILE A 6 -28.80 -15.10 -67.88
N CYS A 7 -28.95 -13.81 -67.53
CA CYS A 7 -27.94 -13.05 -66.80
C CYS A 7 -28.04 -13.42 -65.31
N SER A 8 -27.14 -14.32 -64.90
CA SER A 8 -27.03 -14.69 -63.51
C SER A 8 -26.42 -13.50 -62.67
N LEU A 9 -27.29 -12.77 -62.03
CA LEU A 9 -26.88 -11.75 -61.07
C LEU A 9 -26.34 -12.45 -59.82
N ILE A 10 -25.02 -12.57 -59.75
CA ILE A 10 -24.34 -12.95 -58.52
C ILE A 10 -24.39 -11.73 -57.58
N CYS A 11 -25.37 -11.70 -56.67
CA CYS A 11 -25.35 -10.79 -55.56
C CYS A 11 -24.24 -11.19 -54.59
N VAL A 12 -23.11 -10.50 -54.71
CA VAL A 12 -22.06 -10.59 -53.68
C VAL A 12 -22.55 -9.78 -52.48
N TYR A 13 -23.07 -10.47 -51.48
CA TYR A 13 -23.32 -9.86 -50.16
C TYR A 13 -21.98 -9.65 -49.48
N ALA A 14 -21.48 -8.44 -49.51
CA ALA A 14 -20.39 -8.01 -48.64
C ALA A 14 -20.93 -7.94 -47.22
N ILE A 15 -20.68 -8.99 -46.44
CA ILE A 15 -20.92 -8.94 -44.99
C ILE A 15 -19.85 -8.03 -44.38
N VAL A 16 -20.20 -6.77 -44.15
CA VAL A 16 -19.39 -5.88 -43.35
C VAL A 16 -19.56 -6.30 -41.90
N VAL A 17 -18.65 -7.12 -41.42
CA VAL A 17 -18.54 -7.39 -39.96
C VAL A 17 -17.95 -6.15 -39.34
N VAL A 18 -18.80 -5.28 -38.82
CA VAL A 18 -18.38 -4.19 -37.96
C VAL A 18 -17.96 -4.81 -36.61
N VAL A 19 -16.67 -5.11 -36.51
CA VAL A 19 -16.10 -5.45 -35.22
C VAL A 19 -16.11 -4.15 -34.38
N PHE A 20 -17.11 -4.01 -33.53
CA PHE A 20 -17.04 -3.06 -32.45
C PHE A 20 -15.92 -3.54 -31.53
N SER A 21 -14.70 -3.11 -31.79
CA SER A 21 -13.69 -3.06 -30.75
C SER A 21 -14.18 -2.02 -29.76
N SER A 22 -14.91 -2.48 -28.74
CA SER A 22 -15.08 -1.70 -27.53
C SER A 22 -13.67 -1.32 -27.10
N PRO A 23 -13.39 -0.02 -26.85
CA PRO A 23 -12.19 0.29 -26.11
C PRO A 23 -12.29 -0.54 -24.83
N ALA A 24 -11.38 -1.47 -24.64
CA ALA A 24 -11.19 -2.04 -23.36
C ALA A 24 -10.84 -0.83 -22.48
N GLU A 25 -11.83 -0.35 -21.72
CA GLU A 25 -11.51 0.43 -20.56
C GLU A 25 -10.59 -0.47 -19.77
N VAL A 26 -9.29 -0.17 -19.84
CA VAL A 26 -8.34 -0.60 -18.87
C VAL A 26 -8.73 0.18 -17.61
N THR A 27 -9.81 -0.26 -16.97
CA THR A 27 -9.94 -0.05 -15.56
C THR A 27 -8.65 -0.62 -15.00
N ALA A 28 -7.82 0.25 -14.44
CA ALA A 28 -6.71 -0.17 -13.61
C ALA A 28 -7.35 -1.18 -12.65
N GLY A 29 -7.17 -2.46 -12.97
CA GLY A 29 -7.92 -3.51 -12.32
C GLY A 29 -7.56 -3.43 -10.85
N ASP A 30 -8.54 -3.04 -10.07
CA ASP A 30 -8.52 -3.28 -8.64
C ASP A 30 -8.34 -4.79 -8.53
N ILE A 31 -7.11 -5.21 -8.21
CA ILE A 31 -6.80 -6.63 -8.07
C ILE A 31 -7.60 -7.06 -6.83
N VAL A 32 -8.80 -7.60 -7.09
CA VAL A 32 -9.64 -8.17 -6.03
C VAL A 32 -8.89 -9.38 -5.51
N HIS A 33 -8.19 -9.20 -4.41
CA HIS A 33 -7.63 -10.32 -3.66
C HIS A 33 -8.76 -11.00 -2.88
N GLU A 34 -8.65 -12.32 -2.68
CA GLU A 34 -9.60 -13.06 -1.83
C GLU A 34 -9.76 -12.40 -0.45
N ASP A 35 -8.73 -11.70 0.01
CA ASP A 35 -8.71 -10.89 1.24
C ASP A 35 -9.75 -9.76 1.25
N ASP A 36 -10.20 -9.26 0.09
CA ASP A 36 -11.25 -8.24 0.01
C ASP A 36 -12.61 -8.79 0.45
N LEU A 37 -12.79 -10.10 0.30
CA LEU A 37 -14.00 -10.82 0.69
C LEU A 37 -13.94 -11.29 2.15
N ALA A 38 -12.80 -11.12 2.83
CA ALA A 38 -12.69 -11.51 4.23
C ALA A 38 -13.68 -10.72 5.09
N PRO A 39 -14.51 -11.40 5.92
CA PRO A 39 -15.50 -10.74 6.74
C PRO A 39 -14.82 -9.78 7.73
N LYS A 40 -15.39 -8.59 7.86
CA LYS A 40 -14.98 -7.64 8.89
C LYS A 40 -15.30 -8.24 10.27
N LYS A 41 -14.41 -8.02 11.22
CA LYS A 41 -14.55 -8.49 12.60
C LYS A 41 -13.98 -7.45 13.57
N PRO A 42 -14.36 -7.48 14.87
CA PRO A 42 -13.91 -6.50 15.85
C PRO A 42 -12.40 -6.29 15.85
N GLY A 43 -11.97 -5.02 15.74
CA GLY A 43 -10.56 -4.64 15.61
C GLY A 43 -9.94 -4.85 14.22
N CYS A 44 -10.75 -5.31 13.24
CA CYS A 44 -10.33 -5.56 11.87
C CYS A 44 -11.44 -5.13 10.88
N GLU A 45 -11.90 -3.89 11.00
CA GLU A 45 -13.08 -3.39 10.31
C GLU A 45 -12.79 -2.30 9.29
N ASN A 46 -11.56 -1.78 9.27
CA ASN A 46 -11.18 -0.68 8.38
C ASN A 46 -11.35 -1.09 6.92
N ASP A 47 -11.74 -0.16 6.09
CA ASP A 47 -11.67 -0.30 4.64
C ASP A 47 -10.22 -0.12 4.17
N PHE A 48 -9.87 -0.77 3.06
CA PHE A 48 -8.61 -0.52 2.41
C PHE A 48 -8.67 0.84 1.71
N VAL A 49 -7.80 1.74 2.13
CA VAL A 49 -7.70 3.07 1.56
C VAL A 49 -6.28 3.30 1.05
N LEU A 50 -6.16 3.97 -0.08
CA LEU A 50 -4.86 4.44 -0.54
C LEU A 50 -4.41 5.60 0.34
N VAL A 51 -3.18 5.51 0.81
CA VAL A 51 -2.59 6.46 1.73
C VAL A 51 -1.40 7.14 1.07
N LYS A 52 -1.48 8.45 0.98
CA LYS A 52 -0.40 9.31 0.51
C LYS A 52 0.53 9.64 1.66
N ILE A 53 1.82 9.34 1.49
CA ILE A 53 2.87 9.62 2.47
C ILE A 53 3.82 10.63 1.87
N GLN A 54 3.79 11.85 2.39
CA GLN A 54 4.71 12.91 2.01
C GLN A 54 5.93 12.89 2.92
N THR A 55 7.11 13.06 2.37
CA THR A 55 8.37 13.10 3.12
C THR A 55 9.05 14.44 3.03
N TRP A 56 9.81 14.76 4.07
CA TRP A 56 10.67 15.95 4.13
C TRP A 56 12.08 15.53 4.56
N VAL A 57 13.08 16.15 3.98
CA VAL A 57 14.48 15.99 4.37
C VAL A 57 15.02 17.39 4.68
N ASP A 58 15.52 17.58 5.89
CA ASP A 58 16.01 18.90 6.37
C ASP A 58 14.96 20.03 6.22
N GLY A 59 13.69 19.70 6.43
CA GLY A 59 12.58 20.63 6.31
C GLY A 59 12.12 20.93 4.88
N ILE A 60 12.79 20.36 3.87
CA ILE A 60 12.44 20.52 2.45
C ILE A 60 11.59 19.33 2.01
N GLU A 61 10.47 19.61 1.36
CA GLU A 61 9.61 18.60 0.77
C GLU A 61 10.41 17.76 -0.25
N ASN A 62 10.26 16.44 -0.15
CA ASN A 62 11.02 15.50 -0.95
C ASN A 62 10.08 14.59 -1.75
N ALA A 63 10.12 13.29 -1.49
CA ALA A 63 9.36 12.30 -2.23
C ALA A 63 7.99 12.03 -1.60
N GLU A 64 7.07 11.64 -2.46
CA GLU A 64 5.75 11.16 -2.10
C GLU A 64 5.64 9.67 -2.42
N PHE A 65 5.03 8.92 -1.52
CA PHE A 65 4.78 7.49 -1.68
C PHE A 65 3.29 7.20 -1.51
N VAL A 66 2.84 6.17 -2.20
CA VAL A 66 1.47 5.66 -2.05
C VAL A 66 1.54 4.29 -1.39
N GLY A 67 0.77 4.12 -0.34
CA GLY A 67 0.59 2.87 0.36
C GLY A 67 -0.87 2.48 0.47
N VAL A 68 -1.14 1.36 1.13
CA VAL A 68 -2.50 0.92 1.46
C VAL A 68 -2.65 0.72 2.96
N GLY A 69 -3.71 1.29 3.52
CA GLY A 69 -4.06 1.14 4.93
C GLY A 69 -4.51 -0.28 5.26
N ALA A 70 -4.20 -0.74 6.48
CA ALA A 70 -4.59 -2.06 6.96
C ALA A 70 -6.05 -2.11 7.42
N ARG A 71 -6.61 -3.32 7.49
CA ARG A 71 -7.93 -3.55 8.12
C ARG A 71 -7.93 -3.36 9.63
N PHE A 72 -6.78 -3.42 10.27
CA PHE A 72 -6.60 -3.25 11.72
C PHE A 72 -5.95 -1.90 12.05
N GLY A 73 -5.97 -1.56 13.33
CA GLY A 73 -5.44 -0.29 13.82
C GLY A 73 -6.41 0.87 13.63
N THR A 74 -5.94 2.07 13.92
CA THR A 74 -6.75 3.28 13.80
C THR A 74 -7.07 3.59 12.35
N THR A 75 -8.32 3.97 12.07
CA THR A 75 -8.74 4.44 10.75
C THR A 75 -7.92 5.67 10.32
N ILE A 76 -7.40 5.62 9.11
CA ILE A 76 -6.60 6.70 8.56
C ILE A 76 -7.54 7.78 8.02
N VAL A 77 -7.43 8.98 8.60
CA VAL A 77 -8.19 10.16 8.18
C VAL A 77 -7.23 11.14 7.52
N SER A 78 -7.63 11.66 6.36
CA SER A 78 -6.83 12.67 5.65
C SER A 78 -6.57 13.90 6.54
N LYS A 79 -5.31 14.34 6.60
CA LYS A 79 -4.85 15.51 7.35
C LYS A 79 -4.13 16.52 6.46
N GLU A 80 -4.54 16.65 5.20
CA GLU A 80 -3.86 17.50 4.19
C GLU A 80 -3.57 18.92 4.70
N LYS A 81 -4.47 19.49 5.50
CA LYS A 81 -4.33 20.87 6.01
C LYS A 81 -3.56 20.96 7.34
N ASN A 82 -3.43 19.88 8.09
CA ASN A 82 -2.87 19.87 9.44
C ASN A 82 -1.92 18.68 9.68
N ALA A 83 -1.32 18.16 8.62
CA ALA A 83 -0.32 17.11 8.76
C ALA A 83 0.90 17.65 9.53
N GLN A 84 1.24 17.01 10.62
CA GLN A 84 2.47 17.29 11.34
C GLN A 84 3.59 16.42 10.78
N GLN A 85 4.75 17.03 10.60
CA GLN A 85 5.96 16.28 10.27
C GLN A 85 6.37 15.45 11.49
N THR A 86 6.43 14.14 11.31
CA THR A 86 6.80 13.20 12.35
C THR A 86 8.07 12.46 11.94
N HIS A 87 8.95 12.20 12.88
CA HIS A 87 10.17 11.47 12.60
C HIS A 87 9.88 10.06 12.08
N LEU A 88 10.64 9.62 11.09
CA LEU A 88 10.66 8.25 10.62
C LEU A 88 11.86 7.53 11.24
N THR A 89 11.60 6.43 11.92
CA THR A 89 12.62 5.61 12.56
C THR A 89 12.58 4.19 12.01
N ARG A 90 13.76 3.61 11.74
CA ARG A 90 13.86 2.20 11.35
C ARG A 90 13.76 1.30 12.58
N SER A 91 12.93 0.26 12.52
CA SER A 91 12.82 -0.73 13.58
C SER A 91 14.12 -1.52 13.79
N ASN A 92 14.42 -1.82 15.05
CA ASN A 92 15.45 -2.78 15.41
C ASN A 92 14.88 -3.74 16.48
N PRO A 93 14.68 -5.01 16.14
CA PRO A 93 14.98 -5.68 14.85
C PRO A 93 14.11 -5.14 13.69
N ARG A 94 14.62 -5.26 12.45
CA ARG A 94 13.99 -4.71 11.24
C ARG A 94 12.56 -5.22 10.99
N ASP A 95 12.30 -6.46 11.33
CA ASP A 95 11.00 -7.12 11.17
C ASP A 95 9.99 -6.76 12.26
N CYS A 96 10.43 -6.15 13.37
CA CYS A 96 9.58 -5.83 14.52
C CYS A 96 8.75 -7.04 15.02
N CYS A 97 9.34 -8.23 15.01
CA CYS A 97 8.68 -9.46 15.51
C CYS A 97 9.04 -9.78 16.96
N SER A 98 9.91 -8.99 17.57
CA SER A 98 10.23 -8.99 18.98
C SER A 98 10.29 -7.55 19.47
N PRO A 99 10.24 -7.29 20.80
CA PRO A 99 10.26 -5.95 21.35
C PRO A 99 11.38 -5.11 20.73
N SER A 100 11.03 -3.92 20.26
CA SER A 100 11.99 -2.98 19.70
C SER A 100 12.93 -2.48 20.80
N ILE A 101 14.22 -2.43 20.52
CA ILE A 101 15.19 -1.80 21.40
C ILE A 101 15.15 -0.26 21.32
N ASN A 102 14.47 0.28 20.31
CA ASN A 102 14.30 1.71 20.13
C ASN A 102 13.17 2.22 21.03
N LYS A 103 13.42 3.25 21.82
CA LYS A 103 12.34 4.02 22.41
C LYS A 103 11.85 5.03 21.38
N LEU A 104 10.57 4.95 21.04
CA LEU A 104 9.94 5.83 20.09
C LEU A 104 9.16 6.92 20.83
N ALA A 105 9.39 8.15 20.48
CA ALA A 105 8.69 9.31 21.08
C ALA A 105 7.55 9.80 20.20
N GLY A 106 6.69 8.88 19.75
CA GLY A 106 5.64 9.16 18.78
C GLY A 106 6.10 9.11 17.34
N ASP A 107 7.25 8.53 17.07
CA ASP A 107 7.79 8.36 15.70
C ASP A 107 6.90 7.46 14.85
N VAL A 108 6.95 7.66 13.53
CA VAL A 108 6.53 6.64 12.57
C VAL A 108 7.63 5.60 12.46
N ILE A 109 7.31 4.33 12.66
CA ILE A 109 8.29 3.25 12.57
C ILE A 109 8.18 2.51 11.23
N MET A 110 9.33 2.28 10.60
CA MET A 110 9.45 1.48 9.37
C MET A 110 9.92 0.07 9.69
N VAL A 111 9.17 -0.95 9.25
CA VAL A 111 9.42 -2.37 9.53
C VAL A 111 9.34 -3.20 8.26
N ASP A 112 10.04 -4.34 8.21
CA ASP A 112 9.99 -5.27 7.08
C ASP A 112 8.82 -6.25 7.21
N ARG A 113 8.19 -6.59 6.09
CA ARG A 113 7.25 -7.72 5.99
C ARG A 113 7.97 -9.05 6.25
N GLY A 114 7.26 -10.00 6.84
CA GLY A 114 7.71 -11.38 7.06
C GLY A 114 7.96 -11.73 8.51
N LYS A 115 8.23 -12.99 8.77
CA LYS A 115 8.50 -13.67 10.03
C LYS A 115 7.34 -13.72 11.03
N CYS A 116 6.56 -12.68 11.21
CA CYS A 116 5.39 -12.65 12.09
C CYS A 116 4.23 -11.90 11.43
N LYS A 117 3.06 -11.98 12.06
CA LYS A 117 1.83 -11.35 11.60
C LYS A 117 1.96 -9.82 11.53
N PHE A 118 1.19 -9.20 10.65
CA PHE A 118 1.13 -7.74 10.56
C PHE A 118 0.65 -7.09 11.87
N THR A 119 -0.35 -7.68 12.48
CA THR A 119 -0.91 -7.27 13.78
C THR A 119 0.10 -7.37 14.91
N THR A 120 0.95 -8.42 14.91
CA THR A 120 2.06 -8.55 15.87
C THR A 120 3.05 -7.40 15.73
N LYS A 121 3.41 -7.03 14.51
CA LYS A 121 4.31 -5.89 14.25
C LYS A 121 3.72 -4.59 14.76
N ALA A 122 2.42 -4.37 14.49
CA ALA A 122 1.73 -3.16 14.92
C ALA A 122 1.63 -3.06 16.43
N ASN A 123 1.30 -4.17 17.13
CA ASN A 123 1.26 -4.22 18.59
C ASN A 123 2.62 -3.92 19.23
N ILE A 124 3.70 -4.50 18.67
CA ILE A 124 5.07 -4.25 19.17
C ILE A 124 5.49 -2.80 18.90
N ALA A 125 5.16 -2.26 17.73
CA ALA A 125 5.44 -0.86 17.40
C ALA A 125 4.69 0.10 18.35
N GLU A 126 3.42 -0.14 18.60
CA GLU A 126 2.61 0.64 19.54
C GLU A 126 3.17 0.56 20.95
N ALA A 127 3.50 -0.63 21.44
CA ALA A 127 4.10 -0.83 22.76
C ALA A 127 5.46 -0.12 22.90
N ALA A 128 6.20 0.07 21.79
CA ALA A 128 7.44 0.85 21.77
C ALA A 128 7.21 2.37 21.72
N GLY A 129 5.96 2.84 21.58
CA GLY A 129 5.59 4.25 21.54
C GLY A 129 5.51 4.84 20.14
N ALA A 130 5.39 4.03 19.08
CA ALA A 130 5.17 4.51 17.73
C ALA A 130 3.80 5.19 17.57
N SER A 131 3.73 6.20 16.72
CA SER A 131 2.46 6.84 16.31
C SER A 131 1.83 6.21 15.09
N ALA A 132 2.61 5.50 14.28
CA ALA A 132 2.17 4.75 13.11
C ALA A 132 3.21 3.71 12.72
N VAL A 133 2.81 2.69 11.97
CA VAL A 133 3.73 1.69 11.42
C VAL A 133 3.64 1.64 9.90
N LEU A 134 4.78 1.78 9.23
CA LEU A 134 4.95 1.55 7.81
C LEU A 134 5.56 0.17 7.61
N ILE A 135 4.81 -0.73 7.00
CA ILE A 135 5.27 -2.09 6.71
C ILE A 135 5.73 -2.16 5.27
N ILE A 136 7.01 -2.41 5.07
CA ILE A 136 7.62 -2.48 3.76
C ILE A 136 7.43 -3.88 3.18
N ASN A 137 6.76 -3.95 2.03
CA ASN A 137 6.59 -5.20 1.33
C ASN A 137 7.94 -5.75 0.82
N ASN A 138 8.02 -7.04 0.65
CA ASN A 138 9.15 -7.72 0.01
C ASN A 138 8.98 -7.85 -1.51
N GLN A 139 7.92 -7.24 -2.05
CA GLN A 139 7.58 -7.17 -3.47
C GLN A 139 7.24 -5.73 -3.86
N LYS A 140 7.21 -5.45 -5.16
CA LYS A 140 6.89 -4.10 -5.69
C LYS A 140 5.42 -3.75 -5.63
N GLU A 141 4.56 -4.75 -5.54
CA GLU A 141 3.11 -4.59 -5.46
C GLU A 141 2.68 -4.20 -4.05
N LEU A 142 1.58 -3.46 -3.96
CA LEU A 142 0.89 -3.23 -2.70
C LEU A 142 0.19 -4.53 -2.26
N TYR A 143 0.18 -4.77 -0.96
CA TYR A 143 -0.48 -5.93 -0.36
C TYR A 143 -1.50 -5.47 0.69
N LYS A 144 -2.72 -5.96 0.60
CA LYS A 144 -3.80 -5.66 1.54
C LYS A 144 -3.60 -6.46 2.83
N MET A 145 -3.36 -5.75 3.93
CA MET A 145 -3.10 -6.39 5.23
C MET A 145 -4.40 -6.68 5.96
N VAL A 146 -4.73 -7.95 6.10
CA VAL A 146 -5.89 -8.46 6.85
C VAL A 146 -5.46 -9.05 8.18
N CYS A 147 -6.42 -9.32 9.05
CA CYS A 147 -6.21 -10.07 10.28
C CYS A 147 -6.37 -11.56 10.03
N GLU A 148 -5.58 -12.35 10.71
CA GLU A 148 -5.69 -13.80 10.64
C GLU A 148 -7.06 -14.29 11.17
N PRO A 149 -7.58 -15.44 10.68
CA PRO A 149 -8.88 -15.94 11.09
C PRO A 149 -9.07 -16.12 12.60
N ASN A 150 -8.00 -16.47 13.29
CA ASN A 150 -7.99 -16.70 14.75
C ASN A 150 -7.71 -15.45 15.59
N GLU A 151 -7.55 -14.29 14.98
CA GLU A 151 -7.36 -13.03 15.69
C GLU A 151 -8.72 -12.38 15.91
N THR A 152 -9.05 -12.15 17.17
CA THR A 152 -10.28 -11.49 17.63
C THR A 152 -9.93 -10.38 18.60
N ASP A 153 -10.83 -9.41 18.70
CA ASP A 153 -10.74 -8.32 19.69
C ASP A 153 -9.39 -7.58 19.68
N LEU A 154 -8.88 -7.29 18.49
CA LEU A 154 -7.65 -6.53 18.33
C LEU A 154 -7.87 -5.08 18.77
N ASP A 155 -7.04 -4.60 19.70
CA ASP A 155 -7.07 -3.22 20.21
C ASP A 155 -5.80 -2.45 19.81
N ILE A 156 -5.52 -2.38 18.53
CA ILE A 156 -4.38 -1.64 17.96
C ILE A 156 -4.80 -0.19 17.73
N LYS A 157 -4.13 0.76 18.37
CA LYS A 157 -4.51 2.19 18.38
C LYS A 157 -3.70 3.06 17.43
N ILE A 158 -2.75 2.48 16.73
CA ILE A 158 -1.94 3.19 15.72
C ILE A 158 -2.32 2.73 14.31
N PRO A 159 -2.26 3.62 13.31
CA PRO A 159 -2.49 3.24 11.93
C PRO A 159 -1.34 2.40 11.38
N ALA A 160 -1.67 1.44 10.50
CA ALA A 160 -0.70 0.61 9.79
C ALA A 160 -0.88 0.79 8.28
N VAL A 161 0.23 1.00 7.57
CA VAL A 161 0.24 1.21 6.12
C VAL A 161 1.26 0.28 5.48
N MET A 162 0.86 -0.42 4.43
CA MET A 162 1.77 -1.18 3.57
C MET A 162 2.34 -0.27 2.49
N LEU A 163 3.65 -0.32 2.32
CA LEU A 163 4.38 0.30 1.22
C LEU A 163 5.04 -0.77 0.33
N PRO A 164 5.20 -0.52 -0.97
CA PRO A 164 5.93 -1.41 -1.86
C PRO A 164 7.43 -1.40 -1.54
N GLN A 165 8.14 -2.42 -2.01
CA GLN A 165 9.57 -2.63 -1.73
C GLN A 165 10.46 -1.45 -2.13
N ASP A 166 10.20 -0.85 -3.29
CA ASP A 166 10.99 0.27 -3.83
C ASP A 166 10.78 1.57 -3.03
N ALA A 167 9.58 1.80 -2.50
CA ALA A 167 9.33 2.89 -1.55
C ALA A 167 10.17 2.71 -0.28
N GLY A 168 10.23 1.48 0.25
CA GLY A 168 11.08 1.16 1.40
C GLY A 168 12.56 1.43 1.13
N ALA A 169 13.07 1.01 -0.02
CA ALA A 169 14.47 1.26 -0.42
C ALA A 169 14.77 2.77 -0.52
N SER A 170 13.82 3.55 -1.04
CA SER A 170 13.95 5.01 -1.14
C SER A 170 13.97 5.66 0.24
N LEU A 171 13.09 5.25 1.15
CA LEU A 171 13.05 5.74 2.53
C LEU A 171 14.34 5.40 3.29
N GLU A 172 14.87 4.19 3.13
CA GLU A 172 16.16 3.81 3.75
C GLU A 172 17.32 4.69 3.27
N LYS A 173 17.36 4.99 1.97
CA LYS A 173 18.36 5.90 1.40
C LYS A 173 18.25 7.29 1.99
N MET A 174 17.04 7.81 2.20
CA MET A 174 16.82 9.11 2.84
C MET A 174 17.31 9.10 4.29
N LEU A 175 16.95 8.07 5.06
CA LEU A 175 17.39 7.93 6.46
C LEU A 175 18.93 7.84 6.58
N SER A 176 19.60 7.12 5.70
CA SER A 176 21.05 6.99 5.72
C SER A 176 21.76 8.30 5.35
N ASN A 177 21.21 9.06 4.41
CA ASN A 177 21.78 10.34 4.01
C ASN A 177 21.63 11.42 5.09
N SER A 178 20.47 11.48 5.75
CA SER A 178 20.22 12.43 6.85
C SER A 178 21.09 12.15 8.09
N SER A 179 21.39 10.88 8.37
CA SER A 179 22.30 10.51 9.46
C SER A 179 23.78 10.77 9.14
N SER A 180 24.14 10.78 7.88
CA SER A 180 25.54 11.08 7.44
C SER A 180 25.87 12.57 7.46
N GLY A 181 24.87 13.45 7.50
CA GLY A 181 25.04 14.91 7.57
C GLY A 181 25.31 15.47 8.95
N LYS A 182 25.24 14.67 10.01
CA LYS A 182 25.59 15.09 11.37
C LYS A 182 27.07 14.91 11.60
N LEU A 183 27.88 15.83 11.10
CA LEU A 183 29.26 16.02 11.62
C LEU A 183 29.19 16.38 13.10
N PRO A 184 30.01 15.75 13.97
CA PRO A 184 30.09 16.16 15.37
C PRO A 184 30.57 17.59 15.39
N SER A 185 29.79 18.48 15.94
CA SER A 185 30.25 19.81 16.32
C SER A 185 31.33 19.68 17.37
N SER A 186 32.52 20.05 16.98
CA SER A 186 33.68 20.26 17.88
C SER A 186 33.37 21.28 18.98
#